data_952b3eb9ecc61328a569b6ab3abd8bec
#
_entry.id   952b3eb9ecc61328a569b6ab3abd8bec
#
_cell.length_a   1.000
_cell.length_b   1.000
_cell.length_c   1.000
_cell.angle_alpha   90.00
_cell.angle_beta   90.00
_cell.angle_gamma   90.00
#
_symmetry.space_group_name_H-M   'P 1'
#
loop_
_entity.id
_entity.type
_entity.pdbx_description
1 polymer ?
#
loop_
_entity_poly.entity_id
_entity_poly.type
_entity_poly.pdbx_seq_one_letter_code
_entity_poly.pdbx_strand_id
1 'polypeptide(L)'
;REFEIMPDVGAAVDSFINKDIIPRLEWLAKQKDFILDCFTATQCDNLRLLRQCLYDFSVLYAEVHVDNDKNSDSILMSLLGDYIITYCEYRGEFRQLILNHNRDYFSGIFGDEKTKENVNKLENKYSKLTAKYSIDILDNKRIKQIIYEIETGSSLKKFVEDMLRQTHGEVSLQDKLADFVNLPEDEFECIYNQLERDLRENNIVDQYLIGRTLALFLFFDYNQIHSVSKDTILAIKKSMDAYYQAIDDKELLFRERNAFYRGVRSYGKFN
;
A
#
# COMPACT_ATOMS: atom_id res chain seq x y z
N ARG A 1 2.13 12.96 47.44
CA ARG A 1 2.53 11.69 46.78
C ARG A 1 1.69 11.59 45.51
N GLU A 2 2.29 11.81 44.36
CA GLU A 2 1.69 11.51 43.09
C GLU A 2 1.79 9.98 42.90
N PHE A 3 0.66 9.33 42.67
CA PHE A 3 0.61 7.92 42.31
C PHE A 3 0.58 7.86 40.77
N GLU A 4 1.65 7.45 40.17
CA GLU A 4 1.72 7.13 38.77
C GLU A 4 1.04 5.77 38.57
N ILE A 5 -0.19 5.79 38.04
CA ILE A 5 -0.92 4.56 37.67
C ILE A 5 -0.44 4.17 36.29
N MET A 6 0.49 3.22 36.20
CA MET A 6 0.80 2.59 34.91
C MET A 6 -0.38 1.69 34.50
N PRO A 7 -1.01 1.97 33.37
CA PRO A 7 -2.09 1.11 32.90
C PRO A 7 -1.54 -0.28 32.53
N ASP A 8 -2.24 -1.33 32.95
CA ASP A 8 -1.98 -2.68 32.47
C ASP A 8 -2.45 -2.80 31.02
N VAL A 9 -1.53 -2.59 30.08
CA VAL A 9 -1.80 -2.62 28.63
C VAL A 9 -2.29 -4.01 28.20
N GLY A 10 -1.75 -5.08 28.83
CA GLY A 10 -2.14 -6.45 28.54
C GLY A 10 -3.60 -6.72 28.89
N ALA A 11 -4.03 -6.34 30.10
CA ALA A 11 -5.42 -6.45 30.51
C ALA A 11 -6.35 -5.56 29.68
N ALA A 12 -5.88 -4.39 29.26
CA ALA A 12 -6.66 -3.51 28.37
C ALA A 12 -6.87 -4.12 26.99
N VAL A 13 -5.84 -4.68 26.38
CA VAL A 13 -5.93 -5.38 25.07
C VAL A 13 -6.87 -6.58 25.17
N ASP A 14 -6.77 -7.38 26.24
CA ASP A 14 -7.72 -8.48 26.49
C ASP A 14 -9.15 -7.98 26.60
N SER A 15 -9.36 -6.85 27.28
CA SER A 15 -10.70 -6.26 27.38
C SER A 15 -11.21 -5.76 26.04
N PHE A 16 -10.36 -5.16 25.22
CA PHE A 16 -10.75 -4.66 23.88
C PHE A 16 -11.10 -5.82 22.95
N ILE A 17 -10.35 -6.91 22.99
CA ILE A 17 -10.57 -8.08 22.14
C ILE A 17 -11.80 -8.89 22.60
N ASN A 18 -12.00 -9.06 23.93
CA ASN A 18 -12.98 -10.01 24.45
C ASN A 18 -14.34 -9.41 24.79
N LYS A 19 -14.47 -8.11 24.98
CA LYS A 19 -15.67 -7.59 25.66
C LYS A 19 -16.73 -6.96 24.80
N ASP A 20 -16.49 -6.42 23.66
CA ASP A 20 -17.60 -5.62 23.19
C ASP A 20 -17.69 -5.26 21.74
N ILE A 21 -16.64 -5.36 20.97
CA ILE A 21 -16.69 -4.37 19.92
C ILE A 21 -16.56 -4.98 18.55
N ILE A 22 -16.11 -6.21 18.47
CA ILE A 22 -15.58 -6.65 17.20
C ILE A 22 -16.14 -8.01 16.81
N PRO A 23 -17.03 -8.05 15.80
CA PRO A 23 -17.47 -9.32 15.26
C PRO A 23 -16.31 -10.10 14.64
N ARG A 24 -16.04 -11.30 15.14
CA ARG A 24 -15.08 -12.28 14.58
C ARG A 24 -13.59 -11.98 14.79
N LEU A 25 -13.16 -11.80 16.02
CA LEU A 25 -11.76 -11.46 16.33
C LEU A 25 -10.86 -12.59 16.80
N GLU A 26 -11.17 -13.82 16.43
CA GLU A 26 -10.22 -14.91 16.68
C GLU A 26 -8.84 -14.65 16.10
N TRP A 27 -8.78 -13.96 14.96
CA TRP A 27 -7.52 -13.59 14.32
C TRP A 27 -6.74 -12.56 15.16
N LEU A 28 -7.37 -11.46 15.57
CA LEU A 28 -6.72 -10.44 16.41
C LEU A 28 -6.33 -10.98 17.80
N ALA A 29 -7.13 -11.87 18.35
CA ALA A 29 -6.78 -12.52 19.62
C ALA A 29 -5.47 -13.32 19.52
N LYS A 30 -5.21 -13.96 18.39
CA LYS A 30 -3.95 -14.64 18.10
C LYS A 30 -2.77 -13.66 17.98
N GLN A 31 -3.04 -12.41 17.60
CA GLN A 31 -2.01 -11.38 17.40
C GLN A 31 -1.76 -10.54 18.67
N LYS A 32 -2.24 -10.94 19.84
CA LYS A 32 -2.15 -10.16 21.07
C LYS A 32 -0.72 -9.71 21.40
N ASP A 33 0.25 -10.63 21.35
CA ASP A 33 1.64 -10.32 21.67
C ASP A 33 2.23 -9.32 20.68
N PHE A 34 1.88 -9.45 19.40
CA PHE A 34 2.28 -8.51 18.35
C PHE A 34 1.69 -7.11 18.59
N ILE A 35 0.39 -7.03 18.95
CA ILE A 35 -0.29 -5.77 19.28
C ILE A 35 0.40 -5.08 20.45
N LEU A 36 0.71 -5.83 21.51
CA LEU A 36 1.41 -5.32 22.69
C LEU A 36 2.80 -4.80 22.35
N ASP A 37 3.56 -5.54 21.57
CA ASP A 37 4.90 -5.14 21.16
C ASP A 37 4.87 -3.88 20.28
N CYS A 38 3.95 -3.82 19.31
CA CYS A 38 3.78 -2.63 18.47
C CYS A 38 3.41 -1.41 19.30
N PHE A 39 2.41 -1.52 20.17
CA PHE A 39 1.97 -0.41 21.00
C PHE A 39 3.08 0.06 21.96
N THR A 40 3.79 -0.87 22.59
CA THR A 40 4.92 -0.57 23.47
C THR A 40 6.04 0.15 22.71
N ALA A 41 6.34 -0.28 21.48
CA ALA A 41 7.36 0.35 20.66
C ALA A 41 7.01 1.80 20.26
N THR A 42 5.72 2.14 20.17
CA THR A 42 5.30 3.53 19.91
C THR A 42 5.58 4.46 21.11
N GLN A 43 5.74 3.92 22.31
CA GLN A 43 5.81 4.67 23.57
C GLN A 43 4.55 5.53 23.81
N CYS A 44 3.46 5.22 23.17
CA CYS A 44 2.17 5.86 23.38
C CYS A 44 1.53 5.32 24.66
N ASP A 45 1.02 6.20 25.51
CA ASP A 45 0.30 5.85 26.74
C ASP A 45 -1.23 5.91 26.58
N ASN A 46 -1.70 6.33 25.42
CA ASN A 46 -3.12 6.56 25.16
C ASN A 46 -3.85 5.29 24.68
N LEU A 47 -4.35 4.51 25.63
CA LEU A 47 -5.14 3.31 25.36
C LEU A 47 -6.41 3.55 24.54
N ARG A 48 -6.94 4.78 24.51
CA ARG A 48 -8.10 5.10 23.65
C ARG A 48 -7.73 5.07 22.18
N LEU A 49 -6.51 5.50 21.83
CA LEU A 49 -6.02 5.41 20.46
C LEU A 49 -5.83 3.95 20.03
N LEU A 50 -5.26 3.12 20.90
CA LEU A 50 -5.13 1.69 20.63
C LEU A 50 -6.50 1.04 20.43
N ARG A 51 -7.48 1.34 21.30
CA ARG A 51 -8.85 0.82 21.17
C ARG A 51 -9.48 1.24 19.84
N GLN A 52 -9.37 2.52 19.47
CA GLN A 52 -9.91 3.02 18.21
C GLN A 52 -9.25 2.35 17.01
N CYS A 53 -7.92 2.27 17.02
CA CYS A 53 -7.14 1.59 16.00
C CYS A 53 -7.59 0.14 15.79
N LEU A 54 -7.70 -0.63 16.87
CA LEU A 54 -8.14 -2.03 16.80
C LEU A 54 -9.59 -2.16 16.32
N TYR A 55 -10.45 -1.23 16.69
CA TYR A 55 -11.83 -1.19 16.20
C TYR A 55 -11.86 -0.93 14.70
N ASP A 56 -11.20 0.12 14.21
CA ASP A 56 -11.21 0.49 12.79
C ASP A 56 -10.58 -0.62 11.94
N PHE A 57 -9.44 -1.17 12.39
CA PHE A 57 -8.84 -2.34 11.73
C PHE A 57 -9.79 -3.54 11.66
N SER A 58 -10.56 -3.79 12.71
CA SER A 58 -11.48 -4.93 12.73
C SER A 58 -12.68 -4.77 11.82
N VAL A 59 -13.18 -3.54 11.69
CA VAL A 59 -14.23 -3.22 10.70
C VAL A 59 -13.68 -3.49 9.30
N LEU A 60 -12.49 -3.00 9.00
CA LEU A 60 -11.82 -3.26 7.73
C LEU A 60 -11.64 -4.77 7.47
N TYR A 61 -11.11 -5.51 8.47
CA TYR A 61 -10.90 -6.95 8.36
C TYR A 61 -12.22 -7.72 8.09
N ALA A 62 -13.32 -7.29 8.70
CA ALA A 62 -14.64 -7.91 8.49
C ALA A 62 -15.22 -7.65 7.09
N GLU A 63 -14.83 -6.53 6.46
CA GLU A 63 -15.28 -6.15 5.12
C GLU A 63 -14.45 -6.79 3.99
N VAL A 64 -13.23 -7.19 4.28
CA VAL A 64 -12.29 -7.75 3.30
C VAL A 64 -12.41 -9.26 3.23
N HIS A 65 -12.43 -9.81 2.02
CA HIS A 65 -12.35 -11.26 1.84
C HIS A 65 -10.90 -11.71 2.03
N VAL A 66 -10.65 -12.50 3.06
CA VAL A 66 -9.32 -13.00 3.42
C VAL A 66 -9.27 -14.49 3.21
N ASP A 67 -8.38 -14.93 2.35
CA ASP A 67 -8.05 -16.35 2.23
C ASP A 67 -7.16 -16.78 3.41
N ASN A 68 -7.45 -17.96 3.96
CA ASN A 68 -6.71 -18.48 5.12
C ASN A 68 -5.36 -19.08 4.67
N ASP A 69 -4.44 -18.26 4.21
CA ASP A 69 -3.08 -18.66 3.89
C ASP A 69 -2.03 -17.80 4.62
N LYS A 70 -0.80 -18.30 4.65
CA LYS A 70 0.30 -17.64 5.36
C LYS A 70 0.69 -16.27 4.77
N ASN A 71 0.47 -16.08 3.48
CA ASN A 71 0.83 -14.82 2.82
C ASN A 71 -0.15 -13.72 3.20
N SER A 72 -1.45 -14.05 3.20
CA SER A 72 -2.50 -13.15 3.69
C SER A 72 -2.28 -12.77 5.16
N ASP A 73 -1.92 -13.73 6.01
CA ASP A 73 -1.62 -13.46 7.42
C ASP A 73 -0.45 -12.48 7.59
N SER A 74 0.64 -12.66 6.84
CA SER A 74 1.81 -11.77 6.90
C SER A 74 1.47 -10.34 6.50
N ILE A 75 0.65 -10.16 5.45
CA ILE A 75 0.21 -8.85 5.00
C ILE A 75 -0.69 -8.19 6.02
N LEU A 76 -1.64 -8.93 6.55
CA LEU A 76 -2.57 -8.42 7.56
C LEU A 76 -1.83 -8.04 8.84
N MET A 77 -0.80 -8.80 9.24
CA MET A 77 0.06 -8.44 10.34
C MET A 77 0.85 -7.16 10.06
N SER A 78 1.42 -7.03 8.88
CA SER A 78 2.13 -5.81 8.45
C SER A 78 1.19 -4.61 8.47
N LEU A 79 -0.02 -4.76 7.93
CA LEU A 79 -1.06 -3.73 7.92
C LEU A 79 -1.51 -3.35 9.34
N LEU A 80 -1.73 -4.33 10.23
CA LEU A 80 -2.07 -4.08 11.64
C LEU A 80 -0.96 -3.30 12.35
N GLY A 81 0.30 -3.66 12.10
CA GLY A 81 1.45 -2.93 12.63
C GLY A 81 1.45 -1.47 12.16
N ASP A 82 1.24 -1.24 10.86
CA ASP A 82 1.16 0.10 10.30
C ASP A 82 -0.04 0.89 10.84
N TYR A 83 -1.19 0.24 11.10
CA TYR A 83 -2.32 0.88 11.77
C TYR A 83 -1.95 1.37 13.17
N ILE A 84 -1.40 0.49 14.03
CA ILE A 84 -1.04 0.84 15.42
C ILE A 84 -0.01 1.96 15.43
N ILE A 85 1.04 1.84 14.62
CA ILE A 85 2.10 2.85 14.54
C ILE A 85 1.54 4.17 14.03
N THR A 86 0.78 4.16 12.94
CA THR A 86 0.23 5.38 12.36
C THR A 86 -0.73 6.08 13.31
N TYR A 87 -1.65 5.36 13.96
CA TYR A 87 -2.60 5.96 14.92
C TYR A 87 -1.88 6.62 16.10
N CYS A 88 -0.83 5.98 16.63
CA CYS A 88 -0.07 6.52 17.75
C CYS A 88 0.82 7.68 17.31
N GLU A 89 1.60 7.53 16.25
CA GLU A 89 2.56 8.54 15.80
C GLU A 89 1.90 9.74 15.11
N TYR A 90 0.77 9.55 14.44
CA TYR A 90 0.02 10.65 13.81
C TYR A 90 -0.44 11.71 14.82
N ARG A 91 -0.66 11.32 16.09
CA ARG A 91 -1.02 12.22 17.20
C ARG A 91 0.13 12.48 18.17
N GLY A 92 1.28 11.86 17.94
CA GLY A 92 2.46 11.91 18.79
C GLY A 92 3.55 12.85 18.26
N GLU A 93 4.74 12.68 18.85
CA GLU A 93 5.95 13.45 18.55
C GLU A 93 6.38 13.27 17.08
N PHE A 94 6.15 12.10 16.50
CA PHE A 94 6.56 11.77 15.14
C PHE A 94 5.53 12.11 14.06
N ARG A 95 4.48 12.89 14.40
CA ARG A 95 3.46 13.28 13.42
C ARG A 95 4.05 13.84 12.12
N GLN A 96 5.00 14.75 12.23
CA GLN A 96 5.64 15.34 11.07
C GLN A 96 6.46 14.33 10.25
N LEU A 97 7.02 13.33 10.93
CA LEU A 97 7.76 12.26 10.26
C LEU A 97 6.82 11.34 9.50
N ILE A 98 5.71 10.91 10.10
CA ILE A 98 4.69 10.09 9.44
C ILE A 98 4.09 10.84 8.24
N LEU A 99 3.76 12.11 8.37
CA LEU A 99 3.26 12.95 7.28
C LEU A 99 4.32 13.20 6.20
N ASN A 100 5.59 13.34 6.57
CA ASN A 100 6.69 13.59 5.64
C ASN A 100 7.28 12.29 5.06
N HIS A 101 7.13 11.16 5.73
CA HIS A 101 7.44 9.84 5.18
C HIS A 101 6.66 9.59 3.87
N ASN A 102 5.62 10.39 3.69
CA ASN A 102 4.80 10.49 2.51
C ASN A 102 5.47 11.21 1.31
N ARG A 103 6.58 11.93 1.49
CA ARG A 103 7.24 12.66 0.41
C ARG A 103 8.35 11.84 -0.19
N ASP A 104 7.95 11.07 -1.23
CA ASP A 104 8.80 10.45 -2.25
C ASP A 104 10.04 9.67 -1.78
N TYR A 105 10.13 8.42 -2.21
CA TYR A 105 11.37 7.62 -2.27
C TYR A 105 12.57 8.44 -2.81
N PHE A 106 12.30 9.50 -3.59
CA PHE A 106 13.28 10.47 -4.05
C PHE A 106 13.75 11.44 -2.96
N SER A 107 12.97 11.74 -1.93
CA SER A 107 13.41 12.60 -0.83
C SER A 107 14.44 11.90 0.07
N GLY A 108 14.41 10.55 0.14
CA GLY A 108 15.46 9.77 0.80
C GLY A 108 16.82 9.85 0.08
N ILE A 109 16.80 10.02 -1.26
CA ILE A 109 18.02 10.14 -2.08
C ILE A 109 18.44 11.61 -2.22
N PHE A 110 17.47 12.53 -2.38
CA PHE A 110 17.69 13.95 -2.63
C PHE A 110 17.22 14.87 -1.49
N GLY A 111 16.66 14.30 -0.40
CA GLY A 111 16.25 15.05 0.79
C GLY A 111 17.44 15.64 1.54
N ASP A 112 17.16 16.71 2.30
CA ASP A 112 18.15 17.29 3.19
C ASP A 112 18.59 16.28 4.27
N GLU A 113 19.75 16.52 4.90
CA GLU A 113 20.30 15.62 5.92
C GLU A 113 19.34 15.41 7.10
N LYS A 114 18.56 16.42 7.45
CA LYS A 114 17.58 16.37 8.54
C LYS A 114 16.43 15.43 8.22
N THR A 115 15.96 15.39 6.98
CA THR A 115 14.91 14.46 6.53
C THR A 115 15.42 13.02 6.55
N LYS A 116 16.65 12.78 6.10
CA LYS A 116 17.29 11.45 6.16
C LYS A 116 17.48 10.96 7.60
N GLU A 117 17.97 11.84 8.48
CA GLU A 117 18.14 11.51 9.90
C GLU A 117 16.83 11.13 10.57
N ASN A 118 15.76 11.84 10.25
CA ASN A 118 14.44 11.58 10.81
C ASN A 118 13.82 10.27 10.30
N VAL A 119 13.96 9.93 9.02
CA VAL A 119 13.55 8.63 8.47
C VAL A 119 14.29 7.50 9.16
N ASN A 120 15.62 7.62 9.27
CA ASN A 120 16.44 6.63 9.97
C ASN A 120 16.04 6.46 11.44
N LYS A 121 15.65 7.53 12.13
CA LYS A 121 15.15 7.46 13.53
C LYS A 121 13.87 6.63 13.61
N LEU A 122 12.93 6.86 12.70
CA LEU A 122 11.67 6.12 12.66
C LEU A 122 11.91 4.63 12.34
N GLU A 123 12.69 4.33 11.32
CA GLU A 123 13.05 2.96 10.94
C GLU A 123 13.79 2.24 12.08
N ASN A 124 14.76 2.89 12.71
CA ASN A 124 15.50 2.33 13.84
C ASN A 124 14.60 2.05 15.06
N LYS A 125 13.61 2.91 15.32
CA LYS A 125 12.65 2.74 16.42
C LYS A 125 11.90 1.42 16.30
N TYR A 126 11.52 1.03 15.08
CA TYR A 126 10.70 -0.15 14.82
C TYR A 126 11.46 -1.36 14.26
N SER A 127 12.78 -1.24 14.05
CA SER A 127 13.62 -2.30 13.48
C SER A 127 13.56 -3.64 14.23
N LYS A 128 13.40 -3.58 15.56
CA LYS A 128 13.27 -4.79 16.40
C LYS A 128 11.97 -5.54 16.14
N LEU A 129 10.87 -4.82 15.85
CA LEU A 129 9.58 -5.43 15.50
C LEU A 129 9.68 -6.13 14.15
N THR A 130 10.21 -5.45 13.14
CA THR A 130 10.45 -6.01 11.81
C THR A 130 11.27 -7.30 11.88
N ALA A 131 12.36 -7.29 12.66
CA ALA A 131 13.21 -8.46 12.84
C ALA A 131 12.52 -9.59 13.61
N LYS A 132 11.77 -9.27 14.69
CA LYS A 132 11.11 -10.28 15.54
C LYS A 132 10.03 -11.04 14.82
N TYR A 133 9.22 -10.33 14.02
CA TYR A 133 8.04 -10.89 13.36
C TYR A 133 8.25 -11.22 11.89
N SER A 134 9.41 -10.87 11.32
CA SER A 134 9.74 -11.06 9.90
C SER A 134 8.68 -10.44 8.96
N ILE A 135 8.21 -9.25 9.32
CA ILE A 135 7.19 -8.49 8.59
C ILE A 135 7.75 -7.16 8.10
N ASP A 136 7.14 -6.65 7.04
CA ASP A 136 7.40 -5.30 6.56
C ASP A 136 6.40 -4.32 7.20
N ILE A 137 6.90 -3.36 7.96
CA ILE A 137 6.13 -2.26 8.55
C ILE A 137 6.71 -0.92 8.10
N LEU A 138 5.95 0.14 8.27
CA LEU A 138 6.25 1.50 7.78
C LEU A 138 6.23 1.61 6.25
N ASP A 139 5.43 0.78 5.58
CA ASP A 139 5.24 0.94 4.14
C ASP A 139 4.52 2.24 3.81
N ASN A 140 5.15 3.03 2.95
CA ASN A 140 4.67 4.36 2.58
C ASN A 140 3.25 4.37 1.99
N LYS A 141 2.88 3.35 1.21
CA LYS A 141 1.56 3.28 0.59
C LYS A 141 0.50 2.98 1.64
N ARG A 142 0.77 2.02 2.54
CA ARG A 142 -0.16 1.66 3.61
C ARG A 142 -0.36 2.82 4.58
N ILE A 143 0.73 3.46 5.04
CA ILE A 143 0.65 4.64 5.93
C ILE A 143 -0.18 5.76 5.31
N LYS A 144 0.01 6.08 4.03
CA LYS A 144 -0.79 7.08 3.30
C LYS A 144 -2.28 6.78 3.34
N GLN A 145 -2.62 5.55 3.07
CA GLN A 145 -4.02 5.14 3.03
C GLN A 145 -4.64 5.19 4.43
N ILE A 146 -3.89 4.75 5.46
CA ILE A 146 -4.36 4.82 6.85
C ILE A 146 -4.56 6.28 7.29
N ILE A 147 -3.64 7.19 6.95
CA ILE A 147 -3.81 8.62 7.23
C ILE A 147 -5.05 9.16 6.52
N TYR A 148 -5.24 8.80 5.25
CA TYR A 148 -6.41 9.21 4.48
C TYR A 148 -7.72 8.72 5.12
N GLU A 149 -7.76 7.47 5.60
CA GLU A 149 -8.90 6.94 6.36
C GLU A 149 -9.14 7.72 7.66
N ILE A 150 -8.07 7.98 8.45
CA ILE A 150 -8.17 8.75 9.71
C ILE A 150 -8.74 10.16 9.47
N GLU A 151 -8.36 10.79 8.36
CA GLU A 151 -8.76 12.18 8.05
C GLU A 151 -10.15 12.28 7.41
N THR A 152 -10.53 11.29 6.61
CA THR A 152 -11.76 11.36 5.79
C THR A 152 -12.85 10.39 6.21
N GLY A 153 -12.53 9.39 7.01
CA GLY A 153 -13.44 8.26 7.32
C GLY A 153 -13.68 7.32 6.14
N SER A 154 -12.86 7.39 5.09
CA SER A 154 -13.02 6.54 3.90
C SER A 154 -12.47 5.14 4.14
N SER A 155 -13.22 4.09 3.75
CA SER A 155 -12.79 2.70 3.92
C SER A 155 -11.59 2.35 3.04
N LEU A 156 -10.64 1.62 3.60
CA LEU A 156 -9.47 1.05 2.91
C LEU A 156 -9.76 -0.30 2.22
N LYS A 157 -10.99 -0.79 2.26
CA LYS A 157 -11.37 -2.11 1.76
C LYS A 157 -10.74 -2.44 0.41
N LYS A 158 -10.98 -1.59 -0.59
CA LYS A 158 -10.47 -1.83 -1.95
C LYS A 158 -8.94 -1.91 -1.99
N PHE A 159 -8.25 -1.03 -1.27
CA PHE A 159 -6.79 -1.03 -1.20
C PHE A 159 -6.25 -2.35 -0.62
N VAL A 160 -6.87 -2.84 0.46
CA VAL A 160 -6.46 -4.09 1.10
C VAL A 160 -6.80 -5.31 0.24
N GLU A 161 -7.97 -5.34 -0.40
CA GLU A 161 -8.32 -6.40 -1.36
C GLU A 161 -7.32 -6.48 -2.52
N ASP A 162 -6.93 -5.33 -3.09
CA ASP A 162 -5.95 -5.29 -4.16
C ASP A 162 -4.55 -5.75 -3.68
N MET A 163 -4.18 -5.41 -2.45
CA MET A 163 -2.93 -5.84 -1.83
C MET A 163 -2.91 -7.36 -1.59
N LEU A 164 -4.01 -7.93 -1.10
CA LEU A 164 -4.16 -9.38 -0.89
C LEU A 164 -4.16 -10.15 -2.22
N ARG A 165 -4.82 -9.65 -3.25
CA ARG A 165 -4.79 -10.27 -4.59
C ARG A 165 -3.39 -10.33 -5.18
N GLN A 166 -2.58 -9.27 -5.00
CA GLN A 166 -1.20 -9.24 -5.49
C GLN A 166 -0.31 -10.31 -4.86
N THR A 167 -0.63 -10.77 -3.65
CA THR A 167 0.15 -11.80 -2.94
C THR A 167 -0.29 -13.22 -3.21
N HIS A 168 -1.50 -13.45 -3.69
CA HIS A 168 -1.98 -14.79 -4.08
C HIS A 168 -1.36 -15.29 -5.39
N GLY A 169 -0.30 -14.64 -5.86
CA GLY A 169 0.46 -15.10 -7.02
C GLY A 169 -0.23 -14.81 -8.35
N GLU A 170 -1.27 -14.02 -8.36
CA GLU A 170 -1.64 -13.30 -9.58
C GLU A 170 -0.63 -12.19 -9.82
N VAL A 171 0.57 -12.61 -10.23
CA VAL A 171 1.54 -11.71 -10.84
C VAL A 171 0.76 -10.91 -11.88
N SER A 172 0.72 -9.59 -11.75
CA SER A 172 -0.05 -8.77 -12.69
C SER A 172 0.37 -9.15 -14.12
N LEU A 173 -0.56 -9.10 -15.07
CA LEU A 173 -0.21 -9.38 -16.48
C LEU A 173 0.96 -8.53 -16.95
N GLN A 174 1.10 -7.30 -16.40
CA GLN A 174 2.22 -6.41 -16.65
C GLN A 174 3.54 -6.95 -16.07
N ASP A 175 3.51 -7.56 -14.88
CA ASP A 175 4.72 -8.14 -14.28
C ASP A 175 5.14 -9.41 -15.01
N LYS A 176 4.18 -10.25 -15.40
CA LYS A 176 4.44 -11.42 -16.23
C LYS A 176 5.05 -11.00 -17.56
N LEU A 177 4.43 -10.03 -18.25
CA LEU A 177 4.92 -9.54 -19.52
C LEU A 177 6.30 -8.85 -19.39
N ALA A 178 6.60 -8.28 -18.23
CA ALA A 178 7.91 -7.69 -17.95
C ALA A 178 9.03 -8.73 -17.88
N ASP A 179 8.72 -9.93 -17.48
CA ASP A 179 9.64 -11.08 -17.45
C ASP A 179 9.60 -11.90 -18.77
N PHE A 180 9.35 -11.24 -19.87
CA PHE A 180 9.13 -11.83 -21.19
C PHE A 180 10.22 -12.78 -21.65
N VAL A 181 11.45 -12.60 -21.18
CA VAL A 181 12.58 -13.46 -21.53
C VAL A 181 12.38 -14.91 -21.00
N ASN A 182 11.64 -15.05 -19.93
CA ASN A 182 11.36 -16.35 -19.29
C ASN A 182 9.96 -16.89 -19.65
N LEU A 183 9.16 -16.13 -20.44
CA LEU A 183 7.83 -16.56 -20.86
C LEU A 183 7.92 -17.46 -22.11
N PRO A 184 7.13 -18.53 -22.19
CA PRO A 184 6.86 -19.22 -23.46
C PRO A 184 6.22 -18.26 -24.49
N GLU A 185 6.52 -18.44 -25.76
CA GLU A 185 6.06 -17.55 -26.84
C GLU A 185 4.52 -17.44 -26.90
N ASP A 186 3.83 -18.57 -26.73
CA ASP A 186 2.36 -18.62 -26.70
C ASP A 186 1.76 -17.90 -25.48
N GLU A 187 2.41 -17.98 -24.32
CA GLU A 187 1.98 -17.25 -23.11
C GLU A 187 2.26 -15.75 -23.25
N PHE A 188 3.40 -15.36 -23.84
CA PHE A 188 3.71 -13.97 -24.15
C PHE A 188 2.63 -13.35 -25.04
N GLU A 189 2.31 -14.01 -26.17
CA GLU A 189 1.29 -13.55 -27.10
C GLU A 189 -0.09 -13.44 -26.44
N CYS A 190 -0.46 -14.42 -25.62
CA CYS A 190 -1.72 -14.41 -24.89
C CYS A 190 -1.82 -13.20 -23.96
N ILE A 191 -0.80 -12.95 -23.15
CA ILE A 191 -0.75 -11.83 -22.19
C ILE A 191 -0.71 -10.49 -22.91
N TYR A 192 0.11 -10.37 -23.96
CA TYR A 192 0.20 -9.16 -24.77
C TYR A 192 -1.16 -8.77 -25.37
N ASN A 193 -1.82 -9.71 -26.03
CA ASN A 193 -3.12 -9.51 -26.64
C ASN A 193 -4.22 -9.20 -25.63
N GLN A 194 -4.17 -9.79 -24.43
CA GLN A 194 -5.09 -9.49 -23.34
C GLN A 194 -4.90 -8.04 -22.86
N LEU A 195 -3.68 -7.61 -22.58
CA LEU A 195 -3.37 -6.24 -22.14
C LEU A 195 -3.70 -5.21 -23.22
N GLU A 196 -3.47 -5.52 -24.52
CA GLU A 196 -3.87 -4.64 -25.61
C GLU A 196 -5.38 -4.46 -25.67
N ARG A 197 -6.14 -5.53 -25.48
CA ARG A 197 -7.60 -5.49 -25.43
C ARG A 197 -8.07 -4.67 -24.22
N ASP A 198 -7.52 -4.93 -23.06
CA ASP A 198 -7.89 -4.25 -21.82
C ASP A 198 -7.62 -2.75 -21.89
N LEU A 199 -6.54 -2.33 -22.54
CA LEU A 199 -6.28 -0.92 -22.82
C LEU A 199 -7.29 -0.30 -23.78
N ARG A 200 -7.65 -1.02 -24.85
CA ARG A 200 -8.62 -0.54 -25.86
C ARG A 200 -10.04 -0.40 -25.29
N GLU A 201 -10.43 -1.34 -24.43
CA GLU A 201 -11.76 -1.41 -23.83
C GLU A 201 -11.87 -0.60 -22.52
N ASN A 202 -10.80 0.07 -22.09
CA ASN A 202 -10.70 0.81 -20.82
C ASN A 202 -10.94 -0.07 -19.58
N ASN A 203 -10.58 -1.34 -19.63
CA ASN A 203 -10.69 -2.26 -18.50
C ASN A 203 -9.61 -1.98 -17.45
N ILE A 204 -8.49 -1.36 -17.82
CA ILE A 204 -7.44 -0.90 -16.90
C ILE A 204 -7.79 0.53 -16.46
N VAL A 205 -8.18 0.69 -15.21
CA VAL A 205 -8.59 2.00 -14.64
C VAL A 205 -7.41 2.73 -13.96
N ASP A 206 -6.44 1.99 -13.43
CA ASP A 206 -5.28 2.55 -12.73
C ASP A 206 -4.30 3.21 -13.73
N GLN A 207 -4.09 4.52 -13.57
CA GLN A 207 -3.24 5.31 -14.46
C GLN A 207 -1.76 4.88 -14.45
N TYR A 208 -1.27 4.36 -13.32
CA TYR A 208 0.08 3.80 -13.24
C TYR A 208 0.20 2.53 -14.08
N LEU A 209 -0.79 1.63 -14.00
CA LEU A 209 -0.81 0.40 -14.80
C LEU A 209 -0.97 0.67 -16.28
N ILE A 210 -1.80 1.66 -16.67
CA ILE A 210 -1.90 2.12 -18.06
C ILE A 210 -0.53 2.61 -18.57
N GLY A 211 0.13 3.48 -17.80
CA GLY A 211 1.45 4.01 -18.15
C GLY A 211 2.50 2.92 -18.26
N ARG A 212 2.48 1.95 -17.34
CA ARG A 212 3.39 0.81 -17.34
C ARG A 212 3.17 -0.12 -18.54
N THR A 213 1.92 -0.45 -18.86
CA THR A 213 1.58 -1.29 -20.00
C THR A 213 2.00 -0.63 -21.32
N LEU A 214 1.73 0.67 -21.46
CA LEU A 214 2.16 1.42 -22.64
C LEU A 214 3.68 1.45 -22.77
N ALA A 215 4.41 1.62 -21.67
CA ALA A 215 5.87 1.60 -21.68
C ALA A 215 6.43 0.25 -22.12
N LEU A 216 5.83 -0.87 -21.67
CA LEU A 216 6.16 -2.22 -22.13
C LEU A 216 5.95 -2.38 -23.64
N PHE A 217 4.81 -1.96 -24.14
CA PHE A 217 4.48 -2.07 -25.55
C PHE A 217 5.46 -1.27 -26.41
N LEU A 218 5.76 -0.02 -26.03
CA LEU A 218 6.75 0.80 -26.71
C LEU A 218 8.16 0.20 -26.64
N PHE A 219 8.52 -0.45 -25.55
CA PHE A 219 9.79 -1.16 -25.42
C PHE A 219 9.86 -2.35 -26.39
N PHE A 220 8.80 -3.15 -26.52
CA PHE A 220 8.76 -4.27 -27.45
C PHE A 220 8.79 -3.82 -28.91
N ASP A 221 8.08 -2.75 -29.25
CA ASP A 221 8.09 -2.16 -30.59
C ASP A 221 9.47 -1.62 -30.95
N TYR A 222 10.09 -0.87 -30.04
CA TYR A 222 11.43 -0.31 -30.23
C TYR A 222 12.50 -1.39 -30.42
N ASN A 223 12.41 -2.49 -29.67
CA ASN A 223 13.35 -3.61 -29.76
C ASN A 223 12.96 -4.66 -30.82
N GLN A 224 11.93 -4.41 -31.62
CA GLN A 224 11.44 -5.30 -32.66
C GLN A 224 11.01 -6.70 -32.16
N ILE A 225 10.62 -6.79 -30.89
CA ILE A 225 10.11 -8.01 -30.27
C ILE A 225 8.66 -8.23 -30.69
N HIS A 226 7.84 -7.18 -30.58
CA HIS A 226 6.44 -7.18 -30.98
C HIS A 226 6.01 -5.77 -31.39
N SER A 227 5.25 -5.65 -32.49
CA SER A 227 4.83 -4.34 -33.01
C SER A 227 3.52 -3.88 -32.38
N VAL A 228 3.47 -2.64 -31.93
CA VAL A 228 2.24 -1.99 -31.43
C VAL A 228 1.49 -1.34 -32.58
N SER A 229 0.19 -1.62 -32.70
CA SER A 229 -0.61 -0.98 -33.74
C SER A 229 -0.79 0.52 -33.43
N LYS A 230 -0.73 1.36 -34.48
CA LYS A 230 -1.00 2.80 -34.35
C LYS A 230 -2.41 3.07 -33.81
N ASP A 231 -3.35 2.21 -34.15
CA ASP A 231 -4.74 2.33 -33.72
C ASP A 231 -4.86 2.10 -32.21
N THR A 232 -4.09 1.18 -31.64
CA THR A 232 -4.01 0.97 -30.17
C THR A 232 -3.48 2.21 -29.48
N ILE A 233 -2.37 2.78 -29.94
CA ILE A 233 -1.80 4.00 -29.37
C ILE A 233 -2.78 5.17 -29.44
N LEU A 234 -3.49 5.34 -30.56
CA LEU A 234 -4.49 6.39 -30.73
C LEU A 234 -5.71 6.18 -29.82
N ALA A 235 -6.18 4.93 -29.66
CA ALA A 235 -7.29 4.62 -28.77
C ALA A 235 -6.94 4.94 -27.30
N ILE A 236 -5.76 4.52 -26.85
CA ILE A 236 -5.26 4.82 -25.51
C ILE A 236 -5.17 6.34 -25.27
N LYS A 237 -4.56 7.07 -26.23
CA LYS A 237 -4.44 8.53 -26.14
C LYS A 237 -5.81 9.19 -26.03
N LYS A 238 -6.77 8.82 -26.87
CA LYS A 238 -8.12 9.36 -26.85
C LYS A 238 -8.84 9.09 -25.53
N SER A 239 -8.70 7.89 -25.01
CA SER A 239 -9.27 7.50 -23.72
C SER A 239 -8.66 8.31 -22.56
N MET A 240 -7.35 8.46 -22.54
CA MET A 240 -6.65 9.26 -21.53
C MET A 240 -7.02 10.74 -21.60
N ASP A 241 -7.09 11.31 -22.81
CA ASP A 241 -7.50 12.70 -23.00
C ASP A 241 -8.93 12.93 -22.46
N ALA A 242 -9.86 12.01 -22.75
CA ALA A 242 -11.22 12.06 -22.25
C ALA A 242 -11.27 11.94 -20.70
N TYR A 243 -10.49 11.01 -20.14
CA TYR A 243 -10.39 10.84 -18.69
C TYR A 243 -9.88 12.10 -17.99
N TYR A 244 -8.78 12.69 -18.49
CA TYR A 244 -8.20 13.89 -17.87
C TYR A 244 -9.06 15.13 -18.07
N GLN A 245 -9.83 15.22 -19.15
CA GLN A 245 -10.79 16.32 -19.36
C GLN A 245 -11.99 16.25 -18.42
N ALA A 246 -12.35 15.07 -17.94
CA ALA A 246 -13.45 14.86 -17.00
C ALA A 246 -13.08 15.20 -15.54
N ILE A 247 -11.79 15.46 -15.25
CA ILE A 247 -11.32 15.78 -13.91
C ILE A 247 -11.30 17.31 -13.71
N ASP A 248 -12.27 17.82 -12.97
CA ASP A 248 -12.35 19.26 -12.63
C ASP A 248 -11.37 19.64 -11.50
N ASP A 249 -11.01 18.70 -10.62
CA ASP A 249 -10.07 18.90 -9.52
C ASP A 249 -8.62 18.92 -10.03
N LYS A 250 -7.96 20.07 -9.92
CA LYS A 250 -6.57 20.25 -10.38
C LYS A 250 -5.56 19.40 -9.61
N GLU A 251 -5.78 19.15 -8.34
CA GLU A 251 -4.89 18.35 -7.52
C GLU A 251 -5.02 16.85 -7.88
N LEU A 252 -6.25 16.38 -8.05
CA LEU A 252 -6.53 15.04 -8.55
C LEU A 252 -5.94 14.85 -9.94
N LEU A 253 -6.14 15.78 -10.85
CA LEU A 253 -5.59 15.74 -12.21
C LEU A 253 -4.06 15.66 -12.20
N PHE A 254 -3.40 16.44 -11.35
CA PHE A 254 -1.94 16.39 -11.19
C PHE A 254 -1.48 15.03 -10.66
N ARG A 255 -2.18 14.48 -9.68
CA ARG A 255 -1.89 13.17 -9.09
C ARG A 255 -2.01 12.04 -10.11
N GLU A 256 -3.11 12.01 -10.87
CA GLU A 256 -3.37 10.97 -11.87
C GLU A 256 -2.34 11.02 -13.02
N ARG A 257 -2.01 12.22 -13.50
CA ARG A 257 -0.95 12.39 -14.50
C ARG A 257 0.41 11.93 -13.98
N ASN A 258 0.74 12.23 -12.74
CA ASN A 258 1.98 11.76 -12.13
C ASN A 258 2.01 10.22 -11.95
N ALA A 259 0.88 9.60 -11.64
CA ALA A 259 0.76 8.14 -11.57
C ALA A 259 1.07 7.50 -12.93
N PHE A 260 0.48 8.03 -14.01
CA PHE A 260 0.78 7.59 -15.36
C PHE A 260 2.26 7.73 -15.72
N TYR A 261 2.85 8.91 -15.50
CA TYR A 261 4.27 9.13 -15.81
C TYR A 261 5.21 8.24 -14.97
N ARG A 262 4.85 7.91 -13.75
CA ARG A 262 5.61 6.94 -12.94
C ARG A 262 5.53 5.55 -13.55
N GLY A 263 4.37 5.13 -14.04
CA GLY A 263 4.20 3.88 -14.77
C GLY A 263 5.11 3.82 -16.00
N VAL A 264 5.11 4.86 -16.84
CA VAL A 264 5.99 4.96 -18.01
C VAL A 264 7.47 4.89 -17.63
N ARG A 265 7.89 5.62 -16.59
CA ARG A 265 9.30 5.66 -16.14
C ARG A 265 9.76 4.38 -15.45
N SER A 266 8.86 3.56 -14.95
CA SER A 266 9.24 2.31 -14.28
C SER A 266 10.01 1.37 -15.20
N TYR A 267 9.84 1.52 -16.50
CA TYR A 267 10.54 0.73 -17.53
C TYR A 267 11.86 1.35 -18.02
N GLY A 268 12.02 2.66 -17.94
CA GLY A 268 13.25 3.33 -18.40
C GLY A 268 14.51 3.09 -17.56
N LYS A 269 14.44 2.21 -16.55
CA LYS A 269 15.57 1.85 -15.69
C LYS A 269 16.27 0.53 -16.07
N PHE A 270 15.90 -0.07 -17.18
CA PHE A 270 16.53 -1.30 -17.70
C PHE A 270 17.60 -1.05 -18.78
N ASN A 271 18.25 0.11 -18.75
CA ASN A 271 19.47 0.39 -19.53
C ASN A 271 20.67 0.50 -18.61
#